data_92f4b6ab760dd4e9c8fcefcf272f279c
#
_entry.id   92f4b6ab760dd4e9c8fcefcf272f279c
#
_cell.length_a   1.000
_cell.length_b   1.000
_cell.length_c   1.000
_cell.angle_alpha   90.00
_cell.angle_beta   90.00
_cell.angle_gamma   90.00
#
_symmetry.space_group_name_H-M   'P 1'
#
loop_
_entity.id
_entity.type
_entity.pdbx_description
1 polymer ?
#
loop_
_entity_poly.entity_id
_entity_poly.type
_entity_poly.pdbx_seq_one_letter_code
_entity_poly.pdbx_strand_id
1 'polypeptide(L)'
;MKYVNGVNILPEELLNEIRKYADGVYIYIPKNDLKKSSWGENTNHHREMELRNLHIYDKYLVGVGVSELTEGYHLSEKSIRRIILSQKRKMETVAVMIKEILIEWNLNACPVQIYHSAWSVEDDYVIKEYSDRTALLRNLEMLKILHKEGVPVPKICPLPDGREFYEMQGKMYILTTKLRGKNIIHIGQCDEAWFFQFGTILANLHLAFQKCEKTMSFWNNSLLEEMNGWVSTNLKQFSPDYLASDEVDQAMMQLSQVYQDLPKQLIHRDVHLGNFLFEGKNFTGYIDFDLSQSNIRIFDLCYFLLGILTKEDDNRVDVEPWFMIVRQVIEGYHSLVGLDPLEKQSIPCVMKNIELLFTAYFLKIGDEKLAKDSADLFLFVCKNEIKILDAIL
;
A
#
# COMPACT_ATOMS: atom_id res chain seq x y z
N MET A 1 -13.12 6.67 22.60
CA MET A 1 -14.50 6.47 23.15
C MET A 1 -15.40 7.46 22.43
N LYS A 2 -16.38 6.97 21.70
CA LYS A 2 -17.36 7.82 21.02
C LYS A 2 -18.39 8.25 22.07
N TYR A 3 -18.44 9.53 22.42
CA TYR A 3 -19.50 10.06 23.28
C TYR A 3 -20.74 10.26 22.41
N VAL A 4 -21.84 9.70 22.85
CA VAL A 4 -23.14 9.86 22.20
C VAL A 4 -24.07 10.56 23.16
N ASN A 5 -24.82 11.55 22.69
CA ASN A 5 -25.78 12.23 23.53
C ASN A 5 -26.93 11.26 23.89
N GLY A 6 -27.20 11.10 25.20
CA GLY A 6 -28.24 10.19 25.67
C GLY A 6 -29.62 10.46 25.09
N VAL A 7 -29.92 11.69 24.72
CA VAL A 7 -31.19 12.09 24.06
C VAL A 7 -31.37 11.37 22.71
N ASN A 8 -30.29 11.00 22.04
CA ASN A 8 -30.34 10.36 20.72
C ASN A 8 -30.43 8.83 20.77
N ILE A 9 -30.23 8.20 21.93
CA ILE A 9 -30.12 6.73 22.02
C ILE A 9 -31.00 6.11 23.12
N LEU A 10 -31.53 6.90 24.06
CA LEU A 10 -32.35 6.40 25.16
C LEU A 10 -33.78 6.93 25.05
N PRO A 11 -34.81 6.11 25.36
CA PRO A 11 -36.17 6.58 25.49
C PRO A 11 -36.29 7.69 26.53
N GLU A 12 -37.21 8.63 26.31
CA GLU A 12 -37.39 9.79 27.15
C GLU A 12 -37.71 9.46 28.61
N GLU A 13 -38.48 8.40 28.82
CA GLU A 13 -38.82 7.89 30.16
C GLU A 13 -37.56 7.45 30.92
N LEU A 14 -36.66 6.73 30.25
CA LEU A 14 -35.40 6.28 30.85
C LEU A 14 -34.43 7.43 31.09
N LEU A 15 -34.41 8.44 30.22
CA LEU A 15 -33.65 9.66 30.40
C LEU A 15 -34.12 10.44 31.64
N ASN A 16 -35.41 10.53 31.84
CA ASN A 16 -36.00 11.21 33.00
C ASN A 16 -35.71 10.45 34.31
N GLU A 17 -35.64 9.11 34.26
CA GLU A 17 -35.23 8.34 35.41
C GLU A 17 -33.73 8.56 35.75
N ILE A 18 -32.87 8.54 34.73
CA ILE A 18 -31.43 8.77 34.92
C ILE A 18 -31.13 10.17 35.46
N ARG A 19 -31.88 11.20 34.99
CA ARG A 19 -31.72 12.57 35.45
C ARG A 19 -31.99 12.75 36.97
N LYS A 20 -32.79 11.87 37.57
CA LYS A 20 -33.00 11.86 39.02
C LYS A 20 -31.74 11.53 39.82
N TYR A 21 -30.78 10.85 39.21
CA TYR A 21 -29.53 10.39 39.83
C TYR A 21 -28.31 11.15 39.33
N ALA A 22 -28.33 11.60 38.06
CA ALA A 22 -27.21 12.25 37.43
C ALA A 22 -27.68 13.17 36.29
N ASP A 23 -27.83 14.47 36.62
CA ASP A 23 -28.21 15.50 35.64
C ASP A 23 -27.01 16.38 35.32
N GLY A 24 -26.81 16.61 33.99
CA GLY A 24 -25.71 17.46 33.50
C GLY A 24 -24.30 16.88 33.61
N VAL A 25 -24.15 15.59 33.91
CA VAL A 25 -22.86 14.89 34.06
C VAL A 25 -22.71 13.75 33.04
N TYR A 26 -21.47 13.36 32.78
CA TYR A 26 -21.19 12.20 31.93
C TYR A 26 -21.32 10.90 32.71
N ILE A 27 -22.15 9.98 32.21
CA ILE A 27 -22.32 8.64 32.79
C ILE A 27 -21.63 7.63 31.88
N TYR A 28 -20.82 6.78 32.47
CA TYR A 28 -20.26 5.60 31.79
C TYR A 28 -21.14 4.39 32.06
N ILE A 29 -21.71 3.82 31.00
CA ILE A 29 -22.47 2.57 31.09
C ILE A 29 -21.52 1.45 30.64
N PRO A 30 -21.07 0.56 31.57
CA PRO A 30 -20.20 -0.55 31.19
C PRO A 30 -20.95 -1.55 30.34
N LYS A 31 -20.22 -2.23 29.42
CA LYS A 31 -20.79 -3.37 28.68
C LYS A 31 -21.22 -4.47 29.64
N ASN A 32 -22.36 -5.09 29.35
CA ASN A 32 -22.84 -6.25 30.10
C ASN A 32 -21.82 -7.39 30.01
N ASP A 33 -21.54 -8.09 31.10
CA ASP A 33 -20.59 -9.20 31.19
C ASP A 33 -20.90 -10.34 30.23
N LEU A 34 -22.16 -10.51 29.83
CA LEU A 34 -22.59 -11.47 28.80
C LEU A 34 -22.24 -11.07 27.37
N LYS A 35 -21.76 -9.82 27.15
CA LYS A 35 -21.27 -9.27 25.86
C LYS A 35 -19.81 -8.88 25.93
N LYS A 36 -19.04 -9.40 26.87
CA LYS A 36 -17.57 -9.28 26.83
C LYS A 36 -17.07 -10.10 25.67
N SER A 37 -16.46 -9.42 24.71
CA SER A 37 -15.75 -10.02 23.60
C SER A 37 -14.76 -11.08 24.10
N SER A 38 -14.62 -12.19 23.39
CA SER A 38 -13.67 -13.24 23.73
C SER A 38 -12.23 -12.71 23.69
N TRP A 39 -11.35 -13.36 24.45
CA TRP A 39 -9.91 -13.07 24.47
C TRP A 39 -9.37 -13.19 23.02
N GLY A 40 -9.10 -12.06 22.33
CA GLY A 40 -8.67 -12.02 20.93
C GLY A 40 -9.30 -10.90 20.10
N GLU A 41 -10.53 -10.47 20.40
CA GLU A 41 -11.18 -9.33 19.69
C GLU A 41 -10.49 -7.98 19.95
N ASN A 42 -9.81 -7.84 21.08
CA ASN A 42 -8.99 -6.63 21.37
C ASN A 42 -7.66 -6.60 20.61
N THR A 43 -7.22 -7.71 20.04
CA THR A 43 -5.94 -7.79 19.29
C THR A 43 -6.03 -7.05 17.97
N ASN A 44 -7.17 -7.11 17.28
CA ASN A 44 -7.38 -6.36 16.03
C ASN A 44 -7.45 -4.85 16.29
N HIS A 45 -8.15 -4.41 17.31
CA HIS A 45 -8.23 -2.97 17.65
C HIS A 45 -6.87 -2.39 18.09
N HIS A 46 -6.06 -3.16 18.82
CA HIS A 46 -4.71 -2.73 19.21
C HIS A 46 -3.82 -2.62 17.97
N ARG A 47 -3.89 -3.59 17.06
CA ARG A 47 -3.15 -3.58 15.79
C ARG A 47 -3.57 -2.42 14.88
N GLU A 48 -4.87 -2.16 14.77
CA GLU A 48 -5.41 -1.01 14.03
C GLU A 48 -4.91 0.32 14.61
N MET A 49 -4.89 0.45 15.95
CA MET A 49 -4.34 1.64 16.59
C MET A 49 -2.83 1.79 16.38
N GLU A 50 -2.08 0.71 16.37
CA GLU A 50 -0.63 0.74 16.08
C GLU A 50 -0.36 1.16 14.64
N LEU A 51 -1.09 0.60 13.67
CA LEU A 51 -0.98 0.98 12.26
C LEU A 51 -1.33 2.45 12.04
N ARG A 52 -2.42 2.94 12.65
CA ARG A 52 -2.78 4.35 12.60
C ARG A 52 -1.68 5.25 13.21
N ASN A 53 -1.14 4.87 14.37
CA ASN A 53 -0.11 5.66 15.04
C ASN A 53 1.20 5.68 14.24
N LEU A 54 1.52 4.60 13.55
CA LEU A 54 2.64 4.50 12.63
C LEU A 54 2.43 5.45 11.43
N HIS A 55 1.27 5.38 10.79
CA HIS A 55 0.90 6.24 9.66
C HIS A 55 0.93 7.75 10.02
N ILE A 56 0.47 8.12 11.24
CA ILE A 56 0.61 9.48 11.75
C ILE A 56 2.08 9.89 11.83
N TYR A 57 2.94 8.98 12.29
CA TYR A 57 4.37 9.26 12.42
C TYR A 57 5.07 9.36 11.08
N ASP A 58 4.74 8.50 10.11
CA ASP A 58 5.27 8.53 8.75
C ASP A 58 4.92 9.84 8.04
N LYS A 59 3.65 10.28 8.12
CA LYS A 59 3.23 11.59 7.60
C LYS A 59 3.98 12.75 8.27
N TYR A 60 4.24 12.67 9.57
CA TYR A 60 5.04 13.66 10.29
C TYR A 60 6.49 13.70 9.78
N LEU A 61 7.10 12.55 9.49
CA LEU A 61 8.47 12.46 8.96
C LEU A 61 8.63 13.10 7.57
N VAL A 62 7.59 13.00 6.73
CA VAL A 62 7.56 13.66 5.41
C VAL A 62 7.14 15.13 5.47
N GLY A 63 6.95 15.70 6.67
CA GLY A 63 6.76 17.14 6.88
C GLY A 63 5.31 17.58 7.10
N VAL A 64 4.34 16.67 7.21
CA VAL A 64 2.95 17.03 7.52
C VAL A 64 2.86 17.65 8.91
N GLY A 65 2.25 18.82 9.00
CA GLY A 65 2.14 19.59 10.25
C GLY A 65 1.24 18.93 11.30
N VAL A 66 1.56 19.16 12.59
CA VAL A 66 0.75 18.60 13.71
C VAL A 66 -0.72 19.04 13.62
N SER A 67 -1.01 20.27 13.19
CA SER A 67 -2.38 20.77 13.01
C SER A 67 -3.13 19.95 11.95
N GLU A 68 -2.52 19.70 10.81
CA GLU A 68 -3.10 18.92 9.71
C GLU A 68 -3.33 17.45 10.11
N LEU A 69 -2.38 16.87 10.86
CA LEU A 69 -2.56 15.53 11.45
C LEU A 69 -3.70 15.50 12.46
N THR A 70 -3.92 16.57 13.21
CA THR A 70 -5.02 16.71 14.17
C THR A 70 -6.37 16.67 13.44
N GLU A 71 -6.49 17.39 12.35
CA GLU A 71 -7.70 17.44 11.52
C GLU A 71 -7.92 16.11 10.77
N GLY A 72 -6.90 15.56 10.12
CA GLY A 72 -6.99 14.34 9.33
C GLY A 72 -7.31 13.08 10.15
N TYR A 73 -6.87 13.02 11.41
CA TYR A 73 -7.12 11.85 12.27
C TYR A 73 -8.15 12.09 13.37
N HIS A 74 -8.77 13.27 13.43
CA HIS A 74 -9.75 13.67 14.46
C HIS A 74 -9.24 13.42 15.90
N LEU A 75 -7.95 13.67 16.13
CA LEU A 75 -7.30 13.54 17.43
C LEU A 75 -6.90 14.92 17.98
N SER A 76 -6.82 15.03 19.30
CA SER A 76 -6.31 16.27 19.89
C SER A 76 -4.82 16.46 19.57
N GLU A 77 -4.35 17.70 19.47
CA GLU A 77 -2.94 18.04 19.27
C GLU A 77 -2.04 17.35 20.33
N LYS A 78 -2.48 17.30 21.58
CA LYS A 78 -1.80 16.58 22.65
C LYS A 78 -1.66 15.08 22.36
N SER A 79 -2.68 14.47 21.76
CA SER A 79 -2.64 13.05 21.36
C SER A 79 -1.67 12.83 20.21
N ILE A 80 -1.71 13.68 19.18
CA ILE A 80 -0.78 13.61 18.04
C ILE A 80 0.67 13.76 18.51
N ARG A 81 0.98 14.79 19.32
CA ARG A 81 2.34 14.99 19.86
C ARG A 81 2.80 13.80 20.72
N ARG A 82 1.91 13.20 21.53
CA ARG A 82 2.21 12.00 22.31
C ARG A 82 2.51 10.80 21.42
N ILE A 83 1.75 10.61 20.34
CA ILE A 83 1.98 9.55 19.36
C ILE A 83 3.35 9.74 18.72
N ILE A 84 3.65 10.93 18.20
CA ILE A 84 4.94 11.25 17.57
C ILE A 84 6.10 10.97 18.53
N LEU A 85 6.03 11.45 19.77
CA LEU A 85 7.08 11.23 20.76
C LEU A 85 7.23 9.75 21.13
N SER A 86 6.12 9.01 21.24
CA SER A 86 6.15 7.57 21.51
C SER A 86 6.79 6.79 20.37
N GLN A 87 6.43 7.10 19.12
CA GLN A 87 7.01 6.46 17.95
C GLN A 87 8.51 6.80 17.82
N LYS A 88 8.89 8.06 17.98
CA LYS A 88 10.30 8.48 17.99
C LYS A 88 11.16 7.69 18.97
N ARG A 89 10.70 7.54 20.23
CA ARG A 89 11.42 6.75 21.25
C ARG A 89 11.53 5.27 20.87
N LYS A 90 10.45 4.68 20.31
CA LYS A 90 10.49 3.32 19.81
C LYS A 90 11.56 3.18 18.71
N MET A 91 11.62 4.15 17.79
CA MET A 91 12.60 4.17 16.70
C MET A 91 14.05 4.28 17.19
N GLU A 92 14.33 5.13 18.18
CA GLU A 92 15.67 5.26 18.78
C GLU A 92 16.10 3.93 19.43
N THR A 93 15.22 3.26 20.15
CA THR A 93 15.48 1.94 20.75
C THR A 93 15.74 0.89 19.66
N VAL A 94 14.95 0.89 18.59
CA VAL A 94 15.13 -0.04 17.46
C VAL A 94 16.44 0.24 16.72
N ALA A 95 16.84 1.50 16.53
CA ALA A 95 18.11 1.83 15.88
C ALA A 95 19.33 1.27 16.65
N VAL A 96 19.30 1.31 18.00
CA VAL A 96 20.33 0.69 18.83
C VAL A 96 20.37 -0.82 18.62
N MET A 97 19.21 -1.47 18.63
CA MET A 97 19.09 -2.91 18.39
C MET A 97 19.58 -3.29 16.99
N ILE A 98 19.21 -2.54 15.95
CA ILE A 98 19.69 -2.79 14.57
C ILE A 98 21.21 -2.65 14.49
N LYS A 99 21.80 -1.69 15.20
CA LYS A 99 23.26 -1.54 15.27
C LYS A 99 23.92 -2.78 15.88
N GLU A 100 23.35 -3.36 16.93
CA GLU A 100 23.83 -4.62 17.51
C GLU A 100 23.72 -5.79 16.53
N ILE A 101 22.61 -5.88 15.80
CA ILE A 101 22.38 -6.90 14.77
C ILE A 101 23.40 -6.79 13.63
N LEU A 102 23.80 -5.60 13.21
CA LEU A 102 24.79 -5.39 12.14
C LEU A 102 26.16 -5.96 12.47
N ILE A 103 26.49 -6.15 13.76
CA ILE A 103 27.74 -6.80 14.19
C ILE A 103 27.82 -8.24 13.66
N GLU A 104 26.70 -8.93 13.51
CA GLU A 104 26.62 -10.29 12.93
C GLU A 104 27.14 -10.34 11.47
N TRP A 105 27.03 -9.23 10.73
CA TRP A 105 27.64 -9.04 9.40
C TRP A 105 29.04 -8.40 9.44
N ASN A 106 29.67 -8.31 10.63
CA ASN A 106 30.94 -7.59 10.86
C ASN A 106 30.85 -6.09 10.47
N LEU A 107 29.67 -5.49 10.55
CA LEU A 107 29.44 -4.06 10.27
C LEU A 107 29.30 -3.29 11.60
N ASN A 108 30.08 -2.21 11.74
CA ASN A 108 29.96 -1.28 12.86
C ASN A 108 29.51 0.08 12.34
N ALA A 109 28.26 0.15 11.91
CA ALA A 109 27.66 1.31 11.27
C ALA A 109 26.43 1.82 12.05
N CYS A 110 26.08 3.07 11.85
CA CYS A 110 24.86 3.64 12.40
C CYS A 110 23.72 3.50 11.37
N PRO A 111 22.68 2.70 11.64
CA PRO A 111 21.55 2.57 10.73
C PRO A 111 20.71 3.85 10.73
N VAL A 112 20.28 4.28 9.56
CA VAL A 112 19.33 5.37 9.36
C VAL A 112 18.03 4.77 8.85
N GLN A 113 16.95 4.95 9.58
CA GLN A 113 15.67 4.44 9.18
C GLN A 113 15.18 5.11 7.90
N ILE A 114 14.78 4.31 6.91
CA ILE A 114 14.22 4.75 5.63
C ILE A 114 12.76 4.36 5.49
N TYR A 115 12.35 3.31 6.20
CA TYR A 115 10.96 2.85 6.33
C TYR A 115 10.76 2.15 7.67
N HIS A 116 9.51 1.87 8.09
CA HIS A 116 9.22 1.27 9.41
C HIS A 116 9.94 -0.06 9.68
N SER A 117 10.24 -0.85 8.64
CA SER A 117 10.92 -2.14 8.70
C SER A 117 12.26 -2.18 7.94
N ALA A 118 12.79 -1.01 7.52
CA ALA A 118 14.01 -0.94 6.73
C ALA A 118 14.91 0.23 7.16
N TRP A 119 16.22 -0.03 7.18
CA TRP A 119 17.23 0.96 7.54
C TRP A 119 18.35 0.96 6.49
N SER A 120 18.76 2.15 6.05
CA SER A 120 19.99 2.34 5.28
C SER A 120 21.17 2.20 6.23
N VAL A 121 22.18 1.46 5.80
CA VAL A 121 23.42 1.23 6.53
C VAL A 121 24.56 1.75 5.67
N GLU A 122 25.12 2.89 6.05
CA GLU A 122 26.04 3.67 5.23
C GLU A 122 25.38 3.96 3.86
N ASP A 123 26.18 4.08 2.79
CA ASP A 123 25.65 4.30 1.44
C ASP A 123 25.50 3.01 0.62
N ASP A 124 25.90 1.87 1.18
CA ASP A 124 26.08 0.63 0.43
C ASP A 124 25.06 -0.45 0.73
N TYR A 125 24.37 -0.39 1.90
CA TYR A 125 23.50 -1.47 2.35
C TYR A 125 22.14 -1.00 2.83
N VAL A 126 21.19 -1.94 2.82
CA VAL A 126 19.87 -1.83 3.48
C VAL A 126 19.65 -3.08 4.31
N ILE A 127 19.33 -2.91 5.60
CA ILE A 127 18.84 -3.99 6.46
C ILE A 127 17.33 -3.90 6.57
N LYS A 128 16.65 -5.04 6.40
CA LYS A 128 15.18 -5.13 6.43
C LYS A 128 14.72 -6.19 7.42
N GLU A 129 13.70 -5.86 8.22
CA GLU A 129 13.07 -6.73 9.21
C GLU A 129 11.87 -7.46 8.64
N TYR A 130 11.73 -8.75 8.96
CA TYR A 130 10.59 -9.59 8.63
C TYR A 130 10.03 -10.26 9.88
N SER A 131 8.69 -10.34 9.96
CA SER A 131 7.98 -11.11 11.00
C SER A 131 7.41 -12.43 10.47
N ASP A 132 7.24 -12.56 9.16
CA ASP A 132 6.77 -13.77 8.49
C ASP A 132 7.91 -14.48 7.78
N ARG A 133 8.26 -15.67 8.27
CA ARG A 133 9.34 -16.50 7.70
C ARG A 133 9.03 -16.95 6.27
N THR A 134 7.77 -17.23 5.97
CA THR A 134 7.37 -17.69 4.63
C THR A 134 7.51 -16.56 3.61
N ALA A 135 7.11 -15.35 3.97
CA ALA A 135 7.30 -14.16 3.15
C ALA A 135 8.79 -13.86 2.93
N LEU A 136 9.62 -13.94 3.99
CA LEU A 136 11.06 -13.76 3.89
C LEU A 136 11.70 -14.75 2.91
N LEU A 137 11.47 -16.06 3.10
CA LEU A 137 12.09 -17.09 2.26
C LEU A 137 11.67 -16.95 0.79
N ARG A 138 10.43 -16.59 0.54
CA ARG A 138 9.93 -16.29 -0.81
C ARG A 138 10.64 -15.10 -1.43
N ASN A 139 10.79 -14.02 -0.67
CA ASN A 139 11.49 -12.82 -1.16
C ASN A 139 12.96 -13.10 -1.46
N LEU A 140 13.67 -13.82 -0.58
CA LEU A 140 15.07 -14.23 -0.80
C LEU A 140 15.22 -15.04 -2.09
N GLU A 141 14.36 -16.04 -2.30
CA GLU A 141 14.43 -16.87 -3.51
C GLU A 141 14.10 -16.07 -4.77
N MET A 142 13.10 -15.20 -4.71
CA MET A 142 12.73 -14.32 -5.83
C MET A 142 13.89 -13.37 -6.20
N LEU A 143 14.53 -12.72 -5.22
CA LEU A 143 15.68 -11.85 -5.47
C LEU A 143 16.84 -12.59 -6.14
N LYS A 144 17.12 -13.85 -5.73
CA LYS A 144 18.15 -14.69 -6.37
C LYS A 144 17.83 -14.97 -7.84
N ILE A 145 16.59 -15.35 -8.13
CA ILE A 145 16.16 -15.64 -9.50
C ILE A 145 16.22 -14.37 -10.34
N LEU A 146 15.65 -13.27 -9.88
CA LEU A 146 15.66 -11.98 -10.58
C LEU A 146 17.10 -11.51 -10.85
N HIS A 147 17.99 -11.64 -9.87
CA HIS A 147 19.41 -11.31 -10.06
C HIS A 147 20.10 -12.21 -11.10
N LYS A 148 19.80 -13.52 -11.09
CA LYS A 148 20.34 -14.48 -12.07
C LYS A 148 19.85 -14.16 -13.49
N GLU A 149 18.61 -13.69 -13.64
CA GLU A 149 18.04 -13.25 -14.92
C GLU A 149 18.51 -11.84 -15.36
N GLY A 150 19.44 -11.23 -14.60
CA GLY A 150 20.00 -9.93 -14.95
C GLY A 150 19.10 -8.73 -14.60
N VAL A 151 18.04 -8.94 -13.82
CA VAL A 151 17.18 -7.87 -13.35
C VAL A 151 17.90 -7.07 -12.26
N PRO A 152 17.94 -5.72 -12.34
CA PRO A 152 18.62 -4.90 -11.35
C PRO A 152 17.78 -4.84 -10.06
N VAL A 153 18.09 -5.75 -9.14
CA VAL A 153 17.47 -5.86 -7.82
C VAL A 153 18.57 -5.89 -6.72
N PRO A 154 18.24 -5.56 -5.45
CA PRO A 154 19.19 -5.65 -4.36
C PRO A 154 19.79 -7.07 -4.24
N LYS A 155 21.10 -7.15 -4.03
CA LYS A 155 21.79 -8.42 -3.79
C LYS A 155 21.75 -8.77 -2.31
N ILE A 156 21.47 -10.02 -1.99
CA ILE A 156 21.54 -10.54 -0.62
C ILE A 156 23.01 -10.57 -0.19
N CYS A 157 23.28 -10.03 1.00
CA CYS A 157 24.58 -10.08 1.67
C CYS A 157 24.49 -11.14 2.78
N PRO A 158 25.05 -12.34 2.59
CA PRO A 158 24.99 -13.39 3.62
C PRO A 158 25.83 -13.02 4.84
N LEU A 159 25.53 -13.63 5.98
CA LEU A 159 26.37 -13.59 7.17
C LEU A 159 27.71 -14.29 6.89
N PRO A 160 28.75 -14.06 7.73
CA PRO A 160 30.07 -14.74 7.60
C PRO A 160 30.00 -16.26 7.64
N ASP A 161 28.99 -16.85 8.26
CA ASP A 161 28.75 -18.29 8.33
C ASP A 161 27.94 -18.84 7.14
N GLY A 162 27.56 -17.99 6.19
CA GLY A 162 26.80 -18.32 4.98
C GLY A 162 25.30 -18.29 5.12
N ARG A 163 24.73 -18.02 6.29
CA ARG A 163 23.28 -17.82 6.43
C ARG A 163 22.84 -16.52 5.71
N GLU A 164 21.64 -16.52 5.15
CA GLU A 164 21.13 -15.39 4.38
C GLU A 164 20.34 -14.38 5.23
N PHE A 165 19.98 -14.75 6.45
CA PHE A 165 19.29 -13.89 7.40
C PHE A 165 19.70 -14.22 8.83
N TYR A 166 19.59 -13.22 9.70
CA TYR A 166 19.76 -13.35 11.14
C TYR A 166 18.40 -13.39 11.82
N GLU A 167 18.27 -14.24 12.84
CA GLU A 167 17.01 -14.36 13.60
C GLU A 167 17.24 -13.96 15.06
N MET A 168 16.43 -13.03 15.54
CA MET A 168 16.47 -12.56 16.93
C MET A 168 15.06 -12.23 17.42
N GLN A 169 14.69 -12.76 18.59
CA GLN A 169 13.39 -12.50 19.25
C GLN A 169 12.17 -12.73 18.35
N GLY A 170 12.20 -13.76 17.50
CA GLY A 170 11.12 -14.10 16.59
C GLY A 170 11.00 -13.20 15.36
N LYS A 171 11.96 -12.31 15.14
CA LYS A 171 12.09 -11.48 13.94
C LYS A 171 13.32 -11.89 13.14
N MET A 172 13.24 -11.70 11.85
CA MET A 172 14.30 -12.07 10.92
C MET A 172 14.79 -10.81 10.19
N TYR A 173 16.10 -10.73 9.99
CA TYR A 173 16.77 -9.59 9.40
C TYR A 173 17.60 -10.03 8.22
N ILE A 174 17.45 -9.36 7.08
CA ILE A 174 18.30 -9.55 5.91
C ILE A 174 19.10 -8.28 5.66
N LEU A 175 20.33 -8.47 5.19
CA LEU A 175 21.14 -7.38 4.66
C LEU A 175 21.21 -7.51 3.14
N THR A 176 20.98 -6.43 2.44
CA THR A 176 21.10 -6.37 0.98
C THR A 176 21.95 -5.19 0.55
N THR A 177 22.50 -5.25 -0.66
CA THR A 177 23.14 -4.08 -1.25
C THR A 177 22.11 -2.99 -1.52
N LYS A 178 22.48 -1.73 -1.29
CA LYS A 178 21.68 -0.58 -1.71
C LYS A 178 21.90 -0.33 -3.19
N LEU A 179 20.80 -0.23 -3.93
CA LEU A 179 20.88 0.14 -5.35
C LEU A 179 21.22 1.63 -5.49
N ARG A 180 21.92 1.95 -6.57
CA ARG A 180 22.20 3.35 -6.94
C ARG A 180 20.93 4.00 -7.50
N GLY A 181 20.93 5.34 -7.52
CA GLY A 181 19.82 6.11 -8.03
C GLY A 181 18.87 6.61 -6.96
N LYS A 182 17.85 7.32 -7.42
CA LYS A 182 16.80 7.93 -6.58
C LYS A 182 15.45 7.66 -7.23
N ASN A 183 14.42 7.74 -6.42
CA ASN A 183 13.04 7.75 -6.91
C ASN A 183 12.80 9.01 -7.73
N ILE A 184 11.95 8.92 -8.74
CA ILE A 184 11.50 10.11 -9.46
C ILE A 184 10.52 10.87 -8.58
N ILE A 185 10.90 12.10 -8.26
CA ILE A 185 10.09 12.96 -7.39
C ILE A 185 9.22 13.92 -8.25
N HIS A 186 9.63 14.20 -9.50
CA HIS A 186 8.94 15.20 -10.35
C HIS A 186 8.61 14.64 -11.74
N ILE A 187 7.40 14.10 -11.86
CA ILE A 187 6.86 13.56 -13.12
C ILE A 187 6.79 14.60 -14.23
N GLY A 188 6.56 15.89 -13.90
CA GLY A 188 6.55 16.97 -14.86
C GLY A 188 7.85 17.19 -15.65
N GLN A 189 8.95 16.53 -15.26
CA GLN A 189 10.22 16.52 -16.00
C GLN A 189 10.35 15.33 -16.96
N CYS A 190 9.38 14.40 -16.96
CA CYS A 190 9.37 13.23 -17.81
C CYS A 190 8.70 13.56 -19.15
N ASP A 191 9.30 13.08 -20.23
CA ASP A 191 8.76 13.17 -21.58
C ASP A 191 8.05 11.88 -22.00
N GLU A 192 7.43 11.88 -23.17
CA GLU A 192 6.73 10.72 -23.71
C GLU A 192 7.65 9.49 -23.82
N ALA A 193 8.89 9.69 -24.25
CA ALA A 193 9.87 8.61 -24.36
C ALA A 193 10.18 7.96 -23.01
N TRP A 194 10.18 8.74 -21.94
CA TRP A 194 10.37 8.21 -20.59
C TRP A 194 9.18 7.35 -20.16
N PHE A 195 7.94 7.78 -20.44
CA PHE A 195 6.76 6.98 -20.10
C PHE A 195 6.69 5.69 -20.92
N PHE A 196 7.06 5.73 -22.18
CA PHE A 196 7.22 4.52 -22.99
C PHE A 196 8.28 3.59 -22.39
N GLN A 197 9.45 4.14 -22.01
CA GLN A 197 10.49 3.37 -21.32
C GLN A 197 9.99 2.75 -20.02
N PHE A 198 9.19 3.47 -19.23
CA PHE A 198 8.60 2.92 -18.00
C PHE A 198 7.72 1.70 -18.29
N GLY A 199 6.89 1.76 -19.31
CA GLY A 199 6.13 0.60 -19.79
C GLY A 199 7.03 -0.61 -20.13
N THR A 200 8.17 -0.38 -20.81
CA THR A 200 9.12 -1.46 -21.12
C THR A 200 9.83 -2.00 -19.87
N ILE A 201 10.13 -1.14 -18.90
CA ILE A 201 10.71 -1.53 -17.60
C ILE A 201 9.75 -2.50 -16.90
N LEU A 202 8.47 -2.15 -16.80
CA LEU A 202 7.47 -3.01 -16.15
C LEU A 202 7.27 -4.32 -16.91
N ALA A 203 7.27 -4.28 -18.25
CA ALA A 203 7.21 -5.48 -19.08
C ALA A 203 8.39 -6.43 -18.84
N ASN A 204 9.62 -5.90 -18.73
CA ASN A 204 10.81 -6.69 -18.44
C ASN A 204 10.73 -7.34 -17.05
N LEU A 205 10.20 -6.64 -16.03
CA LEU A 205 9.96 -7.23 -14.72
C LEU A 205 8.98 -8.39 -14.81
N HIS A 206 7.86 -8.22 -15.54
CA HIS A 206 6.86 -9.26 -15.70
C HIS A 206 7.40 -10.49 -16.47
N LEU A 207 8.26 -10.30 -17.47
CA LEU A 207 8.95 -11.41 -18.14
C LEU A 207 9.89 -12.17 -17.20
N ALA A 208 10.59 -11.45 -16.31
CA ALA A 208 11.44 -12.07 -15.31
C ALA A 208 10.62 -12.81 -14.24
N PHE A 209 9.48 -12.28 -13.84
CA PHE A 209 8.57 -12.92 -12.90
C PHE A 209 8.04 -14.28 -13.41
N GLN A 210 7.84 -14.45 -14.71
CA GLN A 210 7.50 -15.75 -15.29
C GLN A 210 8.59 -16.81 -15.06
N LYS A 211 9.85 -16.41 -14.83
CA LYS A 211 10.93 -17.34 -14.45
C LYS A 211 10.80 -17.74 -12.98
N CYS A 212 10.41 -16.81 -12.11
CA CYS A 212 10.14 -17.10 -10.69
C CYS A 212 9.00 -18.13 -10.55
N GLU A 213 7.93 -17.98 -11.31
CA GLU A 213 6.76 -18.88 -11.27
C GLU A 213 7.07 -20.32 -11.67
N LYS A 214 8.13 -20.56 -12.46
CA LYS A 214 8.54 -21.92 -12.85
C LYS A 214 9.11 -22.74 -11.70
N THR A 215 9.64 -22.08 -10.68
CA THR A 215 10.39 -22.73 -9.58
C THR A 215 9.80 -22.45 -8.20
N MET A 216 8.94 -21.46 -8.08
CA MET A 216 8.37 -20.99 -6.82
C MET A 216 6.85 -21.00 -6.87
N SER A 217 6.23 -21.23 -5.72
CA SER A 217 4.80 -21.02 -5.54
C SER A 217 4.55 -19.66 -4.86
N PHE A 218 3.61 -18.92 -5.38
CA PHE A 218 3.21 -17.62 -4.87
C PHE A 218 1.81 -17.66 -4.27
N TRP A 219 1.58 -16.79 -3.31
CA TRP A 219 0.25 -16.56 -2.81
C TRP A 219 -0.63 -16.00 -3.92
N ASN A 220 -1.77 -16.63 -4.11
CA ASN A 220 -2.78 -16.17 -5.06
C ASN A 220 -3.80 -15.34 -4.28
N ASN A 221 -3.69 -14.02 -4.38
CA ASN A 221 -4.64 -13.08 -3.80
C ASN A 221 -5.42 -12.40 -4.92
N SER A 222 -6.44 -13.08 -5.38
CA SER A 222 -7.27 -12.65 -6.50
C SER A 222 -7.97 -11.32 -6.18
N LEU A 223 -7.81 -10.31 -7.06
CA LEU A 223 -8.56 -9.06 -6.95
C LEU A 223 -10.07 -9.34 -6.85
N LEU A 224 -10.58 -10.31 -7.60
CA LEU A 224 -12.00 -10.67 -7.56
C LEU A 224 -12.42 -11.20 -6.19
N GLU A 225 -11.60 -12.04 -5.55
CA GLU A 225 -11.88 -12.55 -4.21
C GLU A 225 -11.83 -11.44 -3.15
N GLU A 226 -10.86 -10.53 -3.25
CA GLU A 226 -10.82 -9.36 -2.38
C GLU A 226 -12.07 -8.49 -2.54
N MET A 227 -12.48 -8.21 -3.78
CA MET A 227 -13.69 -7.42 -4.07
C MET A 227 -14.95 -8.09 -3.52
N ASN A 228 -15.17 -9.37 -3.77
CA ASN A 228 -16.33 -10.12 -3.29
C ASN A 228 -16.31 -10.41 -1.79
N GLY A 229 -15.15 -10.33 -1.15
CA GLY A 229 -14.94 -10.59 0.27
C GLY A 229 -14.95 -9.31 1.12
N TRP A 230 -13.76 -8.93 1.59
CA TRP A 230 -13.61 -7.86 2.57
C TRP A 230 -13.95 -6.47 2.02
N VAL A 231 -13.70 -6.22 0.72
CA VAL A 231 -13.99 -4.92 0.08
C VAL A 231 -15.48 -4.65 0.07
N SER A 232 -16.29 -5.57 -0.48
CA SER A 232 -17.76 -5.48 -0.50
C SER A 232 -18.33 -5.34 0.93
N THR A 233 -17.78 -6.09 1.88
CA THR A 233 -18.21 -6.03 3.28
C THR A 233 -17.96 -4.64 3.88
N ASN A 234 -16.78 -4.08 3.68
CA ASN A 234 -16.44 -2.75 4.21
C ASN A 234 -17.23 -1.63 3.53
N LEU A 235 -17.35 -1.64 2.20
CA LEU A 235 -18.14 -0.63 1.48
C LEU A 235 -19.60 -0.61 1.95
N LYS A 236 -20.22 -1.78 2.15
CA LYS A 236 -21.59 -1.89 2.70
C LYS A 236 -21.67 -1.45 4.17
N GLN A 237 -20.67 -1.76 4.98
CA GLN A 237 -20.64 -1.40 6.40
C GLN A 237 -20.51 0.12 6.61
N PHE A 238 -19.61 0.76 5.86
CA PHE A 238 -19.35 2.20 5.99
C PHE A 238 -20.31 3.04 5.15
N SER A 239 -20.79 2.50 4.03
CA SER A 239 -21.78 3.12 3.12
C SER A 239 -21.55 4.62 2.91
N PRO A 240 -20.38 5.02 2.37
CA PRO A 240 -20.06 6.43 2.22
C PRO A 240 -21.02 7.10 1.22
N ASP A 241 -21.58 8.23 1.59
CA ASP A 241 -22.59 8.97 0.81
C ASP A 241 -22.06 9.58 -0.51
N TYR A 242 -20.75 9.60 -0.70
CA TYR A 242 -20.09 10.03 -1.94
C TYR A 242 -19.90 8.90 -2.98
N LEU A 243 -20.34 7.66 -2.70
CA LEU A 243 -20.36 6.53 -3.64
C LEU A 243 -21.78 5.99 -3.83
N ALA A 244 -22.26 6.01 -5.06
CA ALA A 244 -23.53 5.39 -5.39
C ALA A 244 -23.39 3.86 -5.43
N SER A 245 -24.27 3.14 -4.72
CA SER A 245 -24.20 1.68 -4.59
C SER A 245 -24.35 0.94 -5.91
N ASP A 246 -25.16 1.46 -6.83
CA ASP A 246 -25.38 0.91 -8.15
C ASP A 246 -24.13 1.03 -9.06
N GLU A 247 -23.36 2.13 -8.96
CA GLU A 247 -22.08 2.27 -9.67
C GLU A 247 -21.03 1.28 -9.14
N VAL A 248 -20.97 1.09 -7.81
CA VAL A 248 -20.09 0.11 -7.17
C VAL A 248 -20.45 -1.31 -7.60
N ASP A 249 -21.74 -1.68 -7.51
CA ASP A 249 -22.23 -3.01 -7.89
C ASP A 249 -21.98 -3.28 -9.39
N GLN A 250 -22.15 -2.28 -10.25
CA GLN A 250 -21.86 -2.38 -11.68
C GLN A 250 -20.36 -2.63 -11.94
N ALA A 251 -19.47 -1.90 -11.28
CA ALA A 251 -18.03 -2.08 -11.45
C ALA A 251 -17.57 -3.48 -10.99
N MET A 252 -18.08 -3.96 -9.86
CA MET A 252 -17.79 -5.30 -9.36
C MET A 252 -18.34 -6.40 -10.26
N MET A 253 -19.56 -6.21 -10.80
CA MET A 253 -20.15 -7.14 -11.75
C MET A 253 -19.33 -7.22 -13.05
N GLN A 254 -18.89 -6.09 -13.61
CA GLN A 254 -18.02 -6.05 -14.79
C GLN A 254 -16.73 -6.84 -14.56
N LEU A 255 -16.07 -6.65 -13.41
CA LEU A 255 -14.87 -7.42 -13.06
C LEU A 255 -15.16 -8.92 -13.01
N SER A 256 -16.27 -9.33 -12.39
CA SER A 256 -16.65 -10.74 -12.27
C SER A 256 -16.85 -11.42 -13.63
N GLN A 257 -17.29 -10.68 -14.64
CA GLN A 257 -17.53 -11.17 -15.98
C GLN A 257 -16.22 -11.44 -16.77
N VAL A 258 -15.19 -10.62 -16.55
CA VAL A 258 -13.97 -10.68 -17.36
C VAL A 258 -12.79 -11.34 -16.63
N TYR A 259 -12.80 -11.37 -15.30
CA TYR A 259 -11.63 -11.73 -14.49
C TYR A 259 -11.05 -13.11 -14.79
N GLN A 260 -11.91 -14.11 -15.08
CA GLN A 260 -11.44 -15.47 -15.28
C GLN A 260 -10.66 -15.61 -16.60
N ASP A 261 -11.01 -14.83 -17.61
CA ASP A 261 -10.41 -14.88 -18.93
C ASP A 261 -9.16 -13.97 -19.04
N LEU A 262 -8.92 -13.10 -18.05
CA LEU A 262 -7.73 -12.24 -18.01
C LEU A 262 -6.48 -13.04 -17.66
N PRO A 263 -5.36 -12.82 -18.38
CA PRO A 263 -4.07 -13.43 -18.08
C PRO A 263 -3.58 -13.13 -16.66
N LYS A 264 -3.16 -14.16 -15.95
CA LYS A 264 -2.65 -14.12 -14.59
C LYS A 264 -1.19 -14.51 -14.57
N GLN A 265 -0.42 -13.84 -13.74
CA GLN A 265 0.98 -14.15 -13.47
C GLN A 265 1.41 -13.53 -12.11
N LEU A 266 2.64 -13.79 -11.72
CA LEU A 266 3.29 -13.04 -10.65
C LEU A 266 3.36 -11.56 -11.04
N ILE A 267 2.93 -10.68 -10.15
CA ILE A 267 2.97 -9.22 -10.29
C ILE A 267 3.68 -8.60 -9.08
N HIS A 268 4.14 -7.37 -9.23
CA HIS A 268 4.75 -6.62 -8.13
C HIS A 268 3.71 -6.20 -7.09
N ARG A 269 2.51 -5.85 -7.54
CA ARG A 269 1.36 -5.39 -6.75
C ARG A 269 1.49 -3.97 -6.18
N ASP A 270 2.70 -3.44 -6.09
CA ASP A 270 2.98 -2.11 -5.51
C ASP A 270 3.85 -1.28 -6.48
N VAL A 271 3.36 -1.13 -7.72
CA VAL A 271 4.06 -0.42 -8.79
C VAL A 271 3.81 1.08 -8.65
N HIS A 272 4.65 1.76 -7.90
CA HIS A 272 4.66 3.22 -7.83
C HIS A 272 6.09 3.75 -7.98
N LEU A 273 6.24 5.05 -8.28
CA LEU A 273 7.54 5.65 -8.56
C LEU A 273 8.55 5.51 -7.41
N GLY A 274 8.08 5.32 -6.18
CA GLY A 274 8.91 5.07 -5.01
C GLY A 274 9.66 3.73 -5.03
N ASN A 275 9.19 2.74 -5.81
CA ASN A 275 9.78 1.39 -5.91
C ASN A 275 10.66 1.20 -7.14
N PHE A 276 10.89 2.27 -7.91
CA PHE A 276 11.74 2.30 -9.11
C PHE A 276 12.82 3.36 -8.98
N LEU A 277 14.08 2.95 -9.16
CA LEU A 277 15.23 3.84 -8.98
C LEU A 277 15.81 4.26 -10.33
N PHE A 278 16.25 5.53 -10.40
CA PHE A 278 16.83 6.12 -11.61
C PHE A 278 18.05 6.98 -11.29
N GLU A 279 19.04 6.97 -12.18
CA GLU A 279 20.10 7.98 -12.26
C GLU A 279 19.83 8.86 -13.49
N GLY A 280 19.29 10.05 -13.27
CA GLY A 280 18.73 10.88 -14.34
C GLY A 280 17.56 10.16 -15.01
N LYS A 281 17.66 9.87 -16.32
CA LYS A 281 16.66 9.10 -17.07
C LYS A 281 16.96 7.59 -17.11
N ASN A 282 18.10 7.14 -16.60
CA ASN A 282 18.50 5.74 -16.67
C ASN A 282 17.91 4.97 -15.50
N PHE A 283 17.15 3.95 -15.79
CA PHE A 283 16.64 3.02 -14.79
C PHE A 283 17.77 2.21 -14.15
N THR A 284 17.81 2.15 -12.81
CA THR A 284 18.87 1.47 -12.05
C THR A 284 18.39 0.31 -11.21
N GLY A 285 17.08 0.19 -10.95
CA GLY A 285 16.56 -1.01 -10.32
C GLY A 285 15.20 -0.91 -9.66
N TYR A 286 14.74 -2.10 -9.31
CA TYR A 286 13.48 -2.33 -8.60
C TYR A 286 13.74 -2.64 -7.12
N ILE A 287 12.86 -2.17 -6.25
CA ILE A 287 12.89 -2.45 -4.81
C ILE A 287 11.50 -2.84 -4.32
N ASP A 288 11.43 -3.43 -3.13
CA ASP A 288 10.23 -3.71 -2.37
C ASP A 288 9.23 -4.69 -3.02
N PHE A 289 9.63 -5.97 -3.07
CA PHE A 289 8.84 -7.06 -3.63
C PHE A 289 7.91 -7.76 -2.61
N ASP A 290 7.74 -7.21 -1.42
CA ASP A 290 7.03 -7.89 -0.32
C ASP A 290 5.56 -8.18 -0.61
N LEU A 291 4.92 -7.34 -1.43
CA LEU A 291 3.53 -7.51 -1.85
C LEU A 291 3.36 -8.36 -3.12
N SER A 292 4.46 -8.82 -3.71
CA SER A 292 4.41 -9.61 -4.95
C SER A 292 3.58 -10.89 -4.78
N GLN A 293 2.66 -11.10 -5.71
CA GLN A 293 1.69 -12.19 -5.66
C GLN A 293 1.19 -12.55 -7.06
N SER A 294 0.53 -13.70 -7.22
CA SER A 294 -0.14 -14.04 -8.47
C SER A 294 -1.48 -13.30 -8.58
N ASN A 295 -1.68 -12.57 -9.68
CA ASN A 295 -2.91 -11.84 -9.98
C ASN A 295 -3.01 -11.58 -11.49
N ILE A 296 -4.07 -10.88 -11.94
CA ILE A 296 -4.16 -10.40 -13.33
C ILE A 296 -3.01 -9.43 -13.61
N ARG A 297 -2.28 -9.65 -14.71
CA ARG A 297 -1.04 -8.92 -14.99
C ARG A 297 -1.25 -7.42 -15.26
N ILE A 298 -2.41 -7.03 -15.78
CA ILE A 298 -2.74 -5.62 -16.02
C ILE A 298 -2.98 -4.82 -14.73
N PHE A 299 -3.05 -5.48 -13.56
CA PHE A 299 -3.17 -4.81 -12.27
C PHE A 299 -2.03 -3.80 -12.05
N ASP A 300 -0.79 -4.20 -12.29
CA ASP A 300 0.38 -3.35 -12.07
C ASP A 300 0.37 -2.10 -12.97
N LEU A 301 -0.06 -2.25 -14.24
CA LEU A 301 -0.25 -1.13 -15.16
C LEU A 301 -1.31 -0.16 -14.66
N CYS A 302 -2.47 -0.69 -14.26
CA CYS A 302 -3.59 0.10 -13.75
C CYS A 302 -3.19 0.84 -12.48
N TYR A 303 -2.56 0.16 -11.53
CA TYR A 303 -2.12 0.71 -10.26
C TYR A 303 -1.10 1.86 -10.46
N PHE A 304 -0.11 1.66 -11.33
CA PHE A 304 0.86 2.70 -11.68
C PHE A 304 0.18 3.94 -12.26
N LEU A 305 -0.68 3.75 -13.26
CA LEU A 305 -1.36 4.85 -13.95
C LEU A 305 -2.29 5.64 -13.02
N LEU A 306 -2.98 4.97 -12.10
CA LEU A 306 -3.79 5.62 -11.06
C LEU A 306 -2.92 6.37 -10.06
N GLY A 307 -1.79 5.80 -9.64
CA GLY A 307 -0.87 6.42 -8.71
C GLY A 307 -0.31 7.77 -9.18
N ILE A 308 -0.24 7.99 -10.50
CA ILE A 308 0.19 9.28 -11.09
C ILE A 308 -0.89 10.37 -10.91
N LEU A 309 -2.15 10.00 -10.72
CA LEU A 309 -3.27 10.93 -10.51
C LEU A 309 -3.54 11.24 -9.04
N THR A 310 -2.85 10.57 -8.10
CA THR A 310 -3.10 10.77 -6.67
C THR A 310 -2.78 12.21 -6.23
N LYS A 311 -3.57 12.71 -5.28
CA LYS A 311 -3.47 14.12 -4.83
C LYS A 311 -2.39 14.34 -3.75
N GLU A 312 -1.71 13.30 -3.30
CA GLU A 312 -0.81 13.38 -2.14
C GLU A 312 0.51 14.10 -2.42
N ASP A 313 0.89 14.24 -3.71
CA ASP A 313 2.14 14.89 -4.10
C ASP A 313 1.90 16.13 -4.95
N ASP A 314 2.76 17.15 -4.79
CA ASP A 314 2.90 18.31 -5.71
C ASP A 314 3.25 17.88 -7.17
N ASN A 315 3.37 16.58 -7.40
CA ASN A 315 3.71 15.91 -8.66
C ASN A 315 2.51 15.40 -9.44
N ARG A 316 1.30 15.75 -9.02
CA ARG A 316 0.09 15.35 -9.73
C ARG A 316 0.13 15.79 -11.20
N VAL A 317 -0.15 14.84 -12.09
CA VAL A 317 -0.32 15.12 -13.53
C VAL A 317 -1.72 15.68 -13.78
N ASP A 318 -1.82 16.71 -14.60
CA ASP A 318 -3.12 17.19 -15.10
C ASP A 318 -3.82 16.12 -15.95
N VAL A 319 -5.14 16.17 -15.99
CA VAL A 319 -6.00 15.15 -16.60
C VAL A 319 -5.70 14.93 -18.10
N GLU A 320 -5.51 16.01 -18.87
CA GLU A 320 -5.29 15.86 -20.32
C GLU A 320 -3.89 15.25 -20.64
N PRO A 321 -2.77 15.69 -20.03
CA PRO A 321 -1.48 14.99 -20.16
C PRO A 321 -1.51 13.54 -19.70
N TRP A 322 -2.36 13.17 -18.73
CA TRP A 322 -2.44 11.80 -18.24
C TRP A 322 -2.87 10.80 -19.31
N PHE A 323 -3.78 11.15 -20.23
CA PHE A 323 -4.17 10.24 -21.33
C PHE A 323 -3.00 9.94 -22.27
N MET A 324 -2.10 10.90 -22.50
CA MET A 324 -0.86 10.66 -23.24
C MET A 324 0.04 9.67 -22.47
N ILE A 325 0.15 9.85 -21.15
CA ILE A 325 0.93 8.91 -20.31
C ILE A 325 0.34 7.50 -20.37
N VAL A 326 -0.98 7.35 -20.28
CA VAL A 326 -1.67 6.06 -20.46
C VAL A 326 -1.23 5.41 -21.76
N ARG A 327 -1.31 6.14 -22.88
CA ARG A 327 -0.89 5.64 -24.18
C ARG A 327 0.56 5.16 -24.17
N GLN A 328 1.48 6.00 -23.75
CA GLN A 328 2.92 5.71 -23.82
C GLN A 328 3.31 4.51 -22.92
N VAL A 329 2.78 4.42 -21.70
CA VAL A 329 3.06 3.30 -20.81
C VAL A 329 2.48 1.99 -21.38
N ILE A 330 1.25 2.02 -21.90
CA ILE A 330 0.62 0.83 -22.49
C ILE A 330 1.33 0.39 -23.77
N GLU A 331 1.71 1.31 -24.65
CA GLU A 331 2.50 1.02 -25.85
C GLU A 331 3.87 0.44 -25.49
N GLY A 332 4.57 1.04 -24.52
CA GLY A 332 5.85 0.54 -24.04
C GLY A 332 5.75 -0.88 -23.49
N TYR A 333 4.77 -1.15 -22.66
CA TYR A 333 4.52 -2.49 -22.14
C TYR A 333 4.15 -3.48 -23.25
N HIS A 334 3.21 -3.10 -24.12
CA HIS A 334 2.73 -3.92 -25.22
C HIS A 334 3.85 -4.28 -26.23
N SER A 335 4.86 -3.43 -26.39
CA SER A 335 5.99 -3.64 -27.30
C SER A 335 6.82 -4.88 -26.96
N LEU A 336 6.85 -5.29 -25.69
CA LEU A 336 7.61 -6.45 -25.19
C LEU A 336 6.70 -7.61 -24.78
N VAL A 337 5.58 -7.28 -24.12
CA VAL A 337 4.58 -8.26 -23.66
C VAL A 337 3.25 -7.89 -24.29
N GLY A 338 2.88 -8.60 -25.34
CA GLY A 338 1.64 -8.31 -26.06
C GLY A 338 0.42 -8.33 -25.12
N LEU A 339 -0.31 -7.24 -25.06
CA LEU A 339 -1.64 -7.18 -24.41
C LEU A 339 -2.68 -7.62 -25.43
N ASP A 340 -3.53 -8.56 -25.06
CA ASP A 340 -4.63 -8.98 -25.92
C ASP A 340 -5.80 -7.94 -25.89
N PRO A 341 -6.77 -8.03 -26.82
CA PRO A 341 -7.88 -7.10 -26.86
C PRO A 341 -8.73 -7.08 -25.58
N LEU A 342 -8.91 -8.22 -24.90
CA LEU A 342 -9.67 -8.29 -23.66
C LEU A 342 -8.96 -7.56 -22.54
N GLU A 343 -7.64 -7.72 -22.42
CA GLU A 343 -6.84 -7.00 -21.44
C GLU A 343 -6.97 -5.48 -21.62
N LYS A 344 -6.78 -5.00 -22.86
CA LYS A 344 -6.88 -3.57 -23.17
C LYS A 344 -8.26 -3.02 -22.83
N GLN A 345 -9.33 -3.72 -23.22
CA GLN A 345 -10.71 -3.32 -22.91
C GLN A 345 -11.04 -3.37 -21.41
N SER A 346 -10.34 -4.23 -20.66
CA SER A 346 -10.59 -4.41 -19.24
C SER A 346 -9.84 -3.40 -18.33
N ILE A 347 -8.90 -2.61 -18.87
CA ILE A 347 -8.11 -1.65 -18.09
C ILE A 347 -9.00 -0.70 -17.27
N PRO A 348 -10.03 -0.02 -17.82
CA PRO A 348 -10.88 0.86 -17.02
C PRO A 348 -11.65 0.10 -15.93
N CYS A 349 -12.11 -1.11 -16.22
CA CYS A 349 -12.78 -1.97 -15.23
C CYS A 349 -11.84 -2.31 -14.06
N VAL A 350 -10.59 -2.69 -14.34
CA VAL A 350 -9.60 -3.01 -13.31
C VAL A 350 -9.23 -1.76 -12.51
N MET A 351 -9.05 -0.60 -13.16
CA MET A 351 -8.82 0.68 -12.48
C MET A 351 -9.94 1.02 -11.49
N LYS A 352 -11.21 0.91 -11.89
CA LYS A 352 -12.36 1.13 -11.01
C LYS A 352 -12.29 0.25 -9.75
N ASN A 353 -12.00 -1.04 -9.93
CA ASN A 353 -11.97 -1.98 -8.81
C ASN A 353 -10.75 -1.80 -7.90
N ILE A 354 -9.61 -1.33 -8.42
CA ILE A 354 -8.46 -0.94 -7.59
C ILE A 354 -8.83 0.23 -6.67
N GLU A 355 -9.49 1.26 -7.19
CA GLU A 355 -9.87 2.43 -6.40
C GLU A 355 -10.96 2.11 -5.36
N LEU A 356 -11.91 1.22 -5.68
CA LEU A 356 -12.87 0.71 -4.70
C LEU A 356 -12.18 -0.10 -3.59
N LEU A 357 -11.15 -0.88 -3.93
CA LEU A 357 -10.35 -1.61 -2.95
C LEU A 357 -9.65 -0.63 -1.98
N PHE A 358 -9.02 0.43 -2.50
CA PHE A 358 -8.37 1.44 -1.65
C PHE A 358 -9.37 2.26 -0.85
N THR A 359 -10.50 2.62 -1.43
CA THR A 359 -11.59 3.27 -0.68
C THR A 359 -12.01 2.42 0.53
N ALA A 360 -12.26 1.12 0.31
CA ALA A 360 -12.64 0.20 1.39
C ALA A 360 -11.53 0.04 2.44
N TYR A 361 -10.27 0.02 2.01
CA TYR A 361 -9.11 -0.07 2.89
C TYR A 361 -8.99 1.17 3.79
N PHE A 362 -9.04 2.37 3.21
CA PHE A 362 -8.91 3.62 3.95
C PHE A 362 -10.09 3.86 4.90
N LEU A 363 -11.31 3.51 4.50
CA LEU A 363 -12.47 3.49 5.40
C LEU A 363 -12.23 2.58 6.61
N LYS A 364 -11.69 1.39 6.38
CA LYS A 364 -11.40 0.43 7.45
C LYS A 364 -10.38 0.95 8.46
N ILE A 365 -9.34 1.64 8.01
CA ILE A 365 -8.32 2.21 8.91
C ILE A 365 -8.71 3.59 9.47
N GLY A 366 -9.85 4.15 9.04
CA GLY A 366 -10.38 5.43 9.52
C GLY A 366 -9.72 6.67 8.89
N ASP A 367 -9.11 6.53 7.72
CA ASP A 367 -8.58 7.66 6.94
C ASP A 367 -9.64 8.10 5.90
N GLU A 368 -10.57 8.95 6.34
CA GLU A 368 -11.68 9.42 5.50
C GLU A 368 -11.20 10.27 4.31
N LYS A 369 -10.07 10.99 4.45
CA LYS A 369 -9.51 11.81 3.36
C LYS A 369 -9.03 10.93 2.22
N LEU A 370 -8.18 9.94 2.49
CA LEU A 370 -7.69 9.01 1.47
C LEU A 370 -8.80 8.14 0.90
N ALA A 371 -9.78 7.75 1.72
CA ALA A 371 -10.95 7.03 1.22
C ALA A 371 -11.74 7.85 0.20
N LYS A 372 -11.92 9.14 0.46
CA LYS A 372 -12.59 10.05 -0.47
C LYS A 372 -11.73 10.31 -1.72
N ASP A 373 -10.43 10.50 -1.57
CA ASP A 373 -9.53 10.71 -2.71
C ASP A 373 -9.55 9.49 -3.66
N SER A 374 -9.55 8.25 -3.12
CA SER A 374 -9.71 7.03 -3.93
C SER A 374 -11.09 6.93 -4.57
N ALA A 375 -12.16 7.30 -3.87
CA ALA A 375 -13.50 7.34 -4.45
C ALA A 375 -13.62 8.39 -5.58
N ASP A 376 -12.99 9.56 -5.43
CA ASP A 376 -12.92 10.58 -6.48
C ASP A 376 -12.19 10.04 -7.74
N LEU A 377 -11.14 9.22 -7.58
CA LEU A 377 -10.46 8.54 -8.69
C LEU A 377 -11.34 7.46 -9.33
N PHE A 378 -12.08 6.69 -8.55
CA PHE A 378 -13.08 5.77 -9.07
C PHE A 378 -14.09 6.48 -9.97
N LEU A 379 -14.70 7.58 -9.50
CA LEU A 379 -15.64 8.38 -10.26
C LEU A 379 -14.99 9.02 -11.50
N PHE A 380 -13.72 9.43 -11.39
CA PHE A 380 -12.95 9.93 -12.53
C PHE A 380 -12.83 8.86 -13.62
N VAL A 381 -12.48 7.62 -13.26
CA VAL A 381 -12.38 6.51 -14.23
C VAL A 381 -13.74 6.21 -14.85
N CYS A 382 -14.83 6.18 -14.07
CA CYS A 382 -16.17 5.99 -14.59
C CYS A 382 -16.53 7.04 -15.64
N LYS A 383 -16.27 8.31 -15.35
CA LYS A 383 -16.56 9.44 -16.25
C LYS A 383 -15.71 9.45 -17.52
N ASN A 384 -14.50 8.95 -17.48
CA ASN A 384 -13.52 9.03 -18.57
C ASN A 384 -13.23 7.69 -19.25
N GLU A 385 -14.04 6.67 -19.01
CA GLU A 385 -13.84 5.31 -19.53
C GLU A 385 -13.57 5.27 -21.04
N ILE A 386 -14.38 6.00 -21.83
CA ILE A 386 -14.22 6.07 -23.30
C ILE A 386 -12.87 6.70 -23.66
N LYS A 387 -12.50 7.82 -23.03
CA LYS A 387 -11.21 8.49 -23.31
C LYS A 387 -10.01 7.60 -22.93
N ILE A 388 -10.12 6.81 -21.85
CA ILE A 388 -9.11 5.85 -21.46
C ILE A 388 -8.96 4.77 -22.55
N LEU A 389 -10.06 4.22 -23.01
CA LEU A 389 -10.06 3.23 -24.09
C LEU A 389 -9.50 3.80 -25.40
N ASP A 390 -9.87 5.03 -25.78
CA ASP A 390 -9.33 5.73 -26.96
C ASP A 390 -7.81 5.96 -26.88
N ALA A 391 -7.28 6.10 -25.66
CA ALA A 391 -5.83 6.22 -25.45
C ALA A 391 -5.09 4.87 -25.57
N ILE A 392 -5.77 3.73 -25.41
CA ILE A 392 -5.18 2.40 -25.32
C ILE A 392 -5.33 1.60 -26.64
N LEU A 393 -6.44 1.80 -27.34
CA LEU A 393 -6.80 1.04 -28.55
C LEU A 393 -6.23 1.67 -29.80
#